data_4c8b2eef7c7be0450eceab5ff293ec1d
#
_entry.id   4c8b2eef7c7be0450eceab5ff293ec1d
#
_cell.length_a   1.000
_cell.length_b   1.000
_cell.length_c   1.000
_cell.angle_alpha   90.00
_cell.angle_beta   90.00
_cell.angle_gamma   90.00
#
_symmetry.space_group_name_H-M   'P 1'
#
loop_
_entity.id
_entity.type
_entity.pdbx_description
1 polymer ?
#
loop_
_entity_poly.entity_id
_entity_poly.type
_entity_poly.pdbx_seq_one_letter_code
_entity_poly.pdbx_strand_id
1 'polypeptide(L)'
;MTFPDVDTLRLCSMLSSSAFGFVFGVLWLRDRSARHFVHWALSSFLYTAVLYAFTAAPRDSLAASMAIYAVLGLTQALPVAGVYALEGGRPWRWWMIVPVASAVLGHVLPGMLDALGWMARTERGQSVCDAAGLAISMGLAGFILAFGHGARRSVGRRLAGLAMLGYLPGYALSICGMFFELPGKNLVALLALLSDQVLLGVLNLALLAIPVEQVQRALRAAALRDPLTGCWNRAGLEQVALRFLRPGAAVIAIDVDHFKAINDRHGHGAGDQVLISLGREAAALAGEHAGQAARLGGDEFLVLLPVECRDPEGFMTRLRRRLEMSGALTDRWSVSMGLAAVEADDRRIDDVIVRADRSLYRAKACRDLEVRELC
;
A
#
# COMPACT_ATOMS: atom_id res chain seq x y z
N MET A 1 -31.26 -11.71 30.72
CA MET A 1 -30.52 -12.11 29.49
C MET A 1 -29.53 -13.20 29.89
N THR A 2 -29.72 -14.41 29.39
CA THR A 2 -28.72 -15.49 29.58
C THR A 2 -27.52 -15.16 28.67
N PHE A 3 -26.33 -15.07 29.24
CA PHE A 3 -25.10 -14.93 28.44
C PHE A 3 -24.91 -16.19 27.57
N PRO A 4 -24.44 -16.06 26.33
CA PRO A 4 -24.12 -17.21 25.51
C PRO A 4 -23.03 -18.06 26.19
N ASP A 5 -23.14 -19.37 26.07
CA ASP A 5 -22.14 -20.28 26.61
C ASP A 5 -20.86 -20.31 25.76
N VAL A 6 -19.79 -20.87 26.30
CA VAL A 6 -18.47 -20.95 25.66
C VAL A 6 -18.56 -21.72 24.34
N ASP A 7 -19.35 -22.77 24.24
CA ASP A 7 -19.46 -23.61 23.05
C ASP A 7 -20.18 -22.88 21.91
N THR A 8 -21.23 -22.11 22.23
CA THR A 8 -21.92 -21.23 21.27
C THR A 8 -20.96 -20.19 20.70
N LEU A 9 -20.15 -19.50 21.53
CA LEU A 9 -19.21 -18.52 21.06
C LEU A 9 -18.09 -19.15 20.19
N ARG A 10 -17.61 -20.34 20.58
CA ARG A 10 -16.63 -21.10 19.78
C ARG A 10 -17.22 -21.47 18.41
N LEU A 11 -18.45 -21.94 18.37
CA LEU A 11 -19.14 -22.25 17.10
C LEU A 11 -19.26 -20.99 16.23
N CYS A 12 -19.59 -19.84 16.82
CA CYS A 12 -19.63 -18.56 16.09
C CYS A 12 -18.26 -18.20 15.48
N SER A 13 -17.14 -18.37 16.23
CA SER A 13 -15.79 -18.16 15.71
C SER A 13 -15.48 -19.12 14.55
N MET A 14 -15.85 -20.39 14.67
CA MET A 14 -15.66 -21.39 13.60
C MET A 14 -16.43 -21.02 12.34
N LEU A 15 -17.71 -20.63 12.46
CA LEU A 15 -18.56 -20.24 11.34
C LEU A 15 -18.04 -18.95 10.67
N SER A 16 -17.69 -17.94 11.46
CA SER A 16 -17.14 -16.67 10.96
C SER A 16 -15.82 -16.88 10.24
N SER A 17 -14.90 -17.65 10.82
CA SER A 17 -13.61 -17.94 10.19
C SER A 17 -13.78 -18.75 8.92
N SER A 18 -14.63 -19.77 8.90
CA SER A 18 -14.94 -20.54 7.70
C SER A 18 -15.53 -19.65 6.59
N ALA A 19 -16.46 -18.76 6.94
CA ALA A 19 -17.05 -17.82 5.96
C ALA A 19 -15.98 -16.93 5.31
N PHE A 20 -15.06 -16.35 6.09
CA PHE A 20 -13.93 -15.60 5.53
C PHE A 20 -13.01 -16.48 4.70
N GLY A 21 -12.73 -17.71 5.12
CA GLY A 21 -11.95 -18.68 4.36
C GLY A 21 -12.57 -18.95 2.98
N PHE A 22 -13.90 -19.11 2.91
CA PHE A 22 -14.62 -19.26 1.64
C PHE A 22 -14.55 -17.99 0.79
N VAL A 23 -14.72 -16.79 1.37
CA VAL A 23 -14.60 -15.52 0.65
C VAL A 23 -13.23 -15.40 0.02
N PHE A 24 -12.16 -15.60 0.79
CA PHE A 24 -10.80 -15.56 0.27
C PHE A 24 -10.54 -16.63 -0.79
N GLY A 25 -11.08 -17.84 -0.60
CA GLY A 25 -11.00 -18.92 -1.57
C GLY A 25 -11.65 -18.57 -2.90
N VAL A 26 -12.86 -18.01 -2.88
CA VAL A 26 -13.58 -17.54 -4.08
C VAL A 26 -12.83 -16.42 -4.78
N LEU A 27 -12.29 -15.45 -4.04
CA LEU A 27 -11.49 -14.36 -4.61
C LEU A 27 -10.23 -14.91 -5.32
N TRP A 28 -9.56 -15.89 -4.72
CA TRP A 28 -8.43 -16.56 -5.37
C TRP A 28 -8.84 -17.38 -6.59
N LEU A 29 -9.99 -18.06 -6.54
CA LEU A 29 -10.51 -18.82 -7.69
C LEU A 29 -10.80 -17.90 -8.89
N ARG A 30 -11.26 -16.69 -8.63
CA ARG A 30 -11.52 -15.66 -9.63
C ARG A 30 -10.23 -15.09 -10.23
N ASP A 31 -9.19 -14.91 -9.39
CA ASP A 31 -7.88 -14.43 -9.83
C ASP A 31 -6.77 -15.27 -9.20
N ARG A 32 -6.29 -16.28 -9.98
CA ARG A 32 -5.24 -17.19 -9.56
C ARG A 32 -3.89 -16.53 -9.32
N SER A 33 -3.67 -15.34 -9.85
CA SER A 33 -2.44 -14.58 -9.63
C SER A 33 -2.40 -13.95 -8.22
N ALA A 34 -3.55 -13.74 -7.60
CA ALA A 34 -3.72 -13.12 -6.28
C ALA A 34 -3.42 -14.13 -5.14
N ARG A 35 -2.17 -14.62 -5.09
CA ARG A 35 -1.71 -15.67 -4.14
C ARG A 35 -1.89 -15.31 -2.66
N HIS A 36 -1.97 -14.04 -2.32
CA HIS A 36 -2.23 -13.57 -0.95
C HIS A 36 -3.53 -14.12 -0.39
N PHE A 37 -4.57 -14.27 -1.20
CA PHE A 37 -5.84 -14.86 -0.76
C PHE A 37 -5.72 -16.32 -0.34
N VAL A 38 -4.78 -17.08 -0.92
CA VAL A 38 -4.50 -18.47 -0.49
C VAL A 38 -4.02 -18.50 0.95
N HIS A 39 -3.10 -17.61 1.32
CA HIS A 39 -2.56 -17.53 2.68
C HIS A 39 -3.66 -17.17 3.69
N TRP A 40 -4.54 -16.23 3.34
CA TRP A 40 -5.64 -15.80 4.22
C TRP A 40 -6.75 -16.85 4.30
N ALA A 41 -7.10 -17.51 3.20
CA ALA A 41 -8.04 -18.64 3.21
C ALA A 41 -7.51 -19.79 4.08
N LEU A 42 -6.24 -20.15 3.89
CA LEU A 42 -5.60 -21.22 4.67
C LEU A 42 -5.56 -20.86 6.17
N SER A 43 -5.21 -19.61 6.53
CA SER A 43 -5.27 -19.13 7.91
C SER A 43 -6.65 -19.35 8.52
N SER A 44 -7.70 -18.93 7.81
CA SER A 44 -9.08 -19.01 8.29
C SER A 44 -9.57 -20.46 8.45
N PHE A 45 -9.30 -21.33 7.48
CA PHE A 45 -9.70 -22.74 7.58
C PHE A 45 -8.90 -23.50 8.64
N LEU A 46 -7.60 -23.24 8.76
CA LEU A 46 -6.79 -23.85 9.81
C LEU A 46 -7.23 -23.38 11.19
N TYR A 47 -7.60 -22.11 11.36
CA TYR A 47 -8.15 -21.62 12.63
C TYR A 47 -9.44 -22.34 13.00
N THR A 48 -10.36 -22.53 12.05
CA THR A 48 -11.57 -23.35 12.26
C THR A 48 -11.23 -24.77 12.67
N ALA A 49 -10.27 -25.40 11.98
CA ALA A 49 -9.83 -26.76 12.30
C ALA A 49 -9.22 -26.86 13.70
N VAL A 50 -8.45 -25.86 14.12
CA VAL A 50 -7.89 -25.78 15.48
C VAL A 50 -8.99 -25.68 16.53
N LEU A 51 -9.98 -24.78 16.32
CA LEU A 51 -11.10 -24.65 17.25
C LEU A 51 -11.89 -25.96 17.40
N TYR A 52 -12.10 -26.69 16.29
CA TYR A 52 -12.70 -28.03 16.33
C TYR A 52 -11.82 -29.04 17.05
N ALA A 53 -10.52 -29.06 16.77
CA ALA A 53 -9.56 -29.98 17.37
C ALA A 53 -9.49 -29.82 18.90
N PHE A 54 -9.61 -28.61 19.45
CA PHE A 54 -9.69 -28.37 20.89
C PHE A 54 -10.89 -29.05 21.57
N THR A 55 -11.95 -29.36 20.82
CA THR A 55 -13.12 -30.09 21.34
C THR A 55 -13.03 -31.58 21.13
N ALA A 56 -12.42 -32.04 20.05
CA ALA A 56 -12.46 -33.43 19.57
C ALA A 56 -11.18 -34.23 19.86
N ALA A 57 -10.02 -33.56 20.06
CA ALA A 57 -8.77 -34.26 20.24
C ALA A 57 -8.63 -34.93 21.63
N PRO A 58 -8.01 -36.11 21.71
CA PRO A 58 -7.66 -36.73 22.98
C PRO A 58 -6.74 -35.82 23.79
N ARG A 59 -7.13 -35.48 25.01
CA ARG A 59 -6.40 -34.55 25.90
C ARG A 59 -5.06 -35.12 26.39
N ASP A 60 -4.87 -36.42 26.30
CA ASP A 60 -3.70 -37.13 26.85
C ASP A 60 -2.55 -37.29 25.85
N SER A 61 -2.75 -36.91 24.58
CA SER A 61 -1.71 -37.00 23.57
C SER A 61 -0.90 -35.69 23.44
N LEU A 62 0.34 -35.74 23.95
CA LEU A 62 1.28 -34.59 23.80
C LEU A 62 1.50 -34.23 22.32
N ALA A 63 1.65 -35.24 21.44
CA ALA A 63 1.85 -35.01 20.03
C ALA A 63 0.66 -34.29 19.36
N ALA A 64 -0.58 -34.67 19.71
CA ALA A 64 -1.79 -34.04 19.22
C ALA A 64 -1.87 -32.57 19.71
N SER A 65 -1.62 -32.31 20.97
CA SER A 65 -1.59 -30.97 21.54
C SER A 65 -0.51 -30.09 20.89
N MET A 66 0.71 -30.60 20.73
CA MET A 66 1.78 -29.87 20.01
C MET A 66 1.41 -29.52 18.58
N ALA A 67 0.76 -30.44 17.87
CA ALA A 67 0.28 -30.18 16.51
C ALA A 67 -0.78 -29.07 16.47
N ILE A 68 -1.72 -29.06 17.40
CA ILE A 68 -2.75 -28.03 17.52
C ILE A 68 -2.10 -26.65 17.74
N TYR A 69 -1.15 -26.54 18.68
CA TYR A 69 -0.46 -25.29 18.98
C TYR A 69 0.45 -24.84 17.82
N ALA A 70 1.09 -25.76 17.12
CA ALA A 70 1.87 -25.47 15.91
C ALA A 70 1.00 -24.87 14.80
N VAL A 71 -0.16 -25.51 14.54
CA VAL A 71 -1.12 -24.98 13.56
C VAL A 71 -1.68 -23.64 14.01
N LEU A 72 -1.99 -23.45 15.28
CA LEU A 72 -2.45 -22.17 15.81
C LEU A 72 -1.41 -21.06 15.61
N GLY A 73 -0.13 -21.32 15.89
CA GLY A 73 0.94 -20.36 15.61
C GLY A 73 1.09 -20.08 14.10
N LEU A 74 0.87 -21.07 13.25
CA LEU A 74 0.89 -20.92 11.80
C LEU A 74 -0.25 -20.00 11.31
N THR A 75 -1.47 -20.14 11.87
CA THR A 75 -2.59 -19.26 11.51
C THR A 75 -2.30 -17.79 11.78
N GLN A 76 -1.41 -17.48 12.72
CA GLN A 76 -1.02 -16.10 13.03
C GLN A 76 0.09 -15.58 12.09
N ALA A 77 0.93 -16.45 11.55
CA ALA A 77 1.97 -16.09 10.57
C ALA A 77 1.39 -15.90 9.14
N LEU A 78 0.38 -16.67 8.77
CA LEU A 78 -0.21 -16.67 7.43
C LEU A 78 -0.79 -15.32 6.97
N PRO A 79 -1.48 -14.52 7.80
CA PRO A 79 -1.91 -13.16 7.44
C PRO A 79 -0.75 -12.28 7.00
N VAL A 80 0.38 -12.35 7.70
CA VAL A 80 1.60 -11.59 7.38
C VAL A 80 2.22 -12.08 6.07
N ALA A 81 2.29 -13.41 5.87
CA ALA A 81 2.78 -14.02 4.64
C ALA A 81 1.95 -13.56 3.42
N GLY A 82 0.62 -13.51 3.58
CA GLY A 82 -0.28 -12.99 2.54
C GLY A 82 -0.02 -11.52 2.21
N VAL A 83 0.19 -10.67 3.23
CA VAL A 83 0.53 -9.25 2.98
C VAL A 83 1.86 -9.12 2.22
N TYR A 84 2.89 -9.89 2.58
CA TYR A 84 4.15 -9.87 1.83
C TYR A 84 4.00 -10.39 0.40
N ALA A 85 3.17 -11.42 0.17
CA ALA A 85 2.86 -11.89 -1.17
C ALA A 85 2.15 -10.82 -2.01
N LEU A 86 1.24 -10.05 -1.41
CA LEU A 86 0.53 -8.95 -2.06
C LEU A 86 1.47 -7.78 -2.41
N GLU A 87 2.48 -7.51 -1.58
CA GLU A 87 3.49 -6.46 -1.81
C GLU A 87 4.60 -6.90 -2.80
N GLY A 88 4.49 -8.08 -3.41
CA GLY A 88 5.47 -8.61 -4.36
C GLY A 88 6.77 -9.12 -3.71
N GLY A 89 6.80 -9.23 -2.38
CA GLY A 89 7.92 -9.76 -1.62
C GLY A 89 7.90 -11.29 -1.48
N ARG A 90 8.95 -11.84 -0.87
CA ARG A 90 8.96 -13.25 -0.47
C ARG A 90 7.95 -13.44 0.66
N PRO A 91 6.91 -14.30 0.50
CA PRO A 91 5.85 -14.47 1.50
C PRO A 91 6.39 -15.07 2.80
N TRP A 92 7.36 -15.97 2.70
CA TRP A 92 7.95 -16.65 3.85
C TRP A 92 9.31 -16.05 4.20
N ARG A 93 9.48 -15.73 5.51
CA ARG A 93 10.73 -15.25 6.08
C ARG A 93 11.10 -16.12 7.29
N TRP A 94 12.39 -16.24 7.59
CA TRP A 94 12.91 -17.10 8.65
C TRP A 94 12.26 -16.83 10.04
N TRP A 95 11.96 -15.57 10.35
CA TRP A 95 11.35 -15.17 11.63
C TRP A 95 9.90 -15.67 11.78
N MET A 96 9.22 -16.09 10.71
CA MET A 96 7.85 -16.65 10.76
C MET A 96 7.79 -18.00 11.46
N ILE A 97 8.95 -18.60 11.77
CA ILE A 97 9.03 -19.76 12.66
C ILE A 97 8.72 -19.36 14.12
N VAL A 98 8.97 -18.10 14.51
CA VAL A 98 8.81 -17.64 15.91
C VAL A 98 7.37 -17.76 16.40
N PRO A 99 6.33 -17.33 15.65
CA PRO A 99 4.93 -17.56 16.03
C PRO A 99 4.62 -19.03 16.30
N VAL A 100 5.09 -19.94 15.44
CA VAL A 100 4.87 -21.37 15.60
C VAL A 100 5.67 -21.92 16.80
N ALA A 101 6.94 -21.57 16.89
CA ALA A 101 7.81 -22.03 17.95
C ALA A 101 7.35 -21.54 19.33
N SER A 102 6.96 -20.26 19.47
CA SER A 102 6.50 -19.71 20.74
C SER A 102 5.20 -20.35 21.21
N ALA A 103 4.26 -20.63 20.32
CA ALA A 103 3.02 -21.32 20.64
C ALA A 103 3.30 -22.76 21.15
N VAL A 104 4.14 -23.51 20.45
CA VAL A 104 4.54 -24.88 20.83
C VAL A 104 5.34 -24.89 22.14
N LEU A 105 6.35 -24.00 22.27
CA LEU A 105 7.17 -23.91 23.46
C LEU A 105 6.34 -23.54 24.70
N GLY A 106 5.42 -22.60 24.59
CA GLY A 106 4.50 -22.26 25.66
C GLY A 106 3.78 -23.49 26.19
N HIS A 107 3.31 -24.36 25.28
CA HIS A 107 2.58 -25.56 25.64
C HIS A 107 3.47 -26.66 26.25
N VAL A 108 4.67 -26.86 25.71
CA VAL A 108 5.57 -27.98 26.12
C VAL A 108 6.39 -27.64 27.35
N LEU A 109 6.70 -26.36 27.59
CA LEU A 109 7.61 -25.90 28.63
C LEU A 109 7.27 -26.40 30.05
N PRO A 110 6.01 -26.34 30.52
CA PRO A 110 5.69 -26.83 31.88
C PRO A 110 5.96 -28.30 32.05
N GLY A 111 5.69 -29.13 31.05
CA GLY A 111 6.01 -30.56 31.10
C GLY A 111 7.50 -30.85 31.06
N MET A 112 8.27 -30.06 30.34
CA MET A 112 9.75 -30.16 30.33
C MET A 112 10.36 -29.80 31.70
N LEU A 113 9.86 -28.71 32.32
CA LEU A 113 10.32 -28.29 33.63
C LEU A 113 9.99 -29.31 34.73
N ASP A 114 8.84 -29.93 34.66
CA ASP A 114 8.43 -31.02 35.56
C ASP A 114 9.33 -32.25 35.38
N ALA A 115 9.56 -32.68 34.15
CA ALA A 115 10.45 -33.79 33.84
C ALA A 115 11.90 -33.57 34.28
N LEU A 116 12.34 -32.30 34.33
CA LEU A 116 13.65 -31.92 34.87
C LEU A 116 13.68 -31.77 36.40
N GLY A 117 12.55 -31.92 37.09
CA GLY A 117 12.42 -31.74 38.53
C GLY A 117 12.54 -30.30 38.99
N TRP A 118 12.47 -29.31 38.08
CA TRP A 118 12.63 -27.89 38.40
C TRP A 118 11.33 -27.25 38.93
N MET A 119 10.18 -27.70 38.40
CA MET A 119 8.89 -27.16 38.79
C MET A 119 7.77 -28.19 38.47
N ALA A 120 6.95 -28.49 39.45
CA ALA A 120 5.81 -29.41 39.24
C ALA A 120 4.83 -28.84 38.21
N ARG A 121 4.37 -29.67 37.30
CA ARG A 121 3.34 -29.31 36.31
C ARG A 121 2.01 -29.09 37.02
N THR A 122 1.48 -27.90 36.90
CA THR A 122 0.16 -27.53 37.42
C THR A 122 -0.73 -27.04 36.27
N GLU A 123 -2.04 -27.19 36.38
CA GLU A 123 -2.99 -26.64 35.37
C GLU A 123 -2.84 -25.13 35.22
N ARG A 124 -2.58 -24.41 36.34
CA ARG A 124 -2.34 -22.97 36.34
C ARG A 124 -1.07 -22.63 35.56
N GLY A 125 0.03 -23.30 35.83
CA GLY A 125 1.31 -23.11 35.13
C GLY A 125 1.19 -23.40 33.63
N GLN A 126 0.46 -24.46 33.26
CA GLN A 126 0.19 -24.80 31.87
C GLN A 126 -0.55 -23.68 31.15
N SER A 127 -1.67 -23.19 31.75
CA SER A 127 -2.49 -22.13 31.15
C SER A 127 -1.73 -20.80 31.00
N VAL A 128 -0.86 -20.46 31.97
CA VAL A 128 -0.02 -19.25 31.90
C VAL A 128 0.98 -19.35 30.76
N CYS A 129 1.67 -20.49 30.64
CA CYS A 129 2.68 -20.69 29.59
C CYS A 129 2.04 -20.75 28.20
N ASP A 130 0.86 -21.39 28.04
CA ASP A 130 0.08 -21.41 26.81
C ASP A 130 -0.30 -19.98 26.39
N ALA A 131 -0.84 -19.18 27.31
CA ALA A 131 -1.23 -17.81 27.05
C ALA A 131 -0.02 -16.92 26.69
N ALA A 132 1.10 -17.10 27.38
CA ALA A 132 2.34 -16.36 27.09
C ALA A 132 2.92 -16.71 25.71
N GLY A 133 2.96 -17.99 25.35
CA GLY A 133 3.43 -18.45 24.04
C GLY A 133 2.58 -17.87 22.89
N LEU A 134 1.24 -17.87 23.07
CA LEU A 134 0.31 -17.30 22.10
C LEU A 134 0.39 -15.76 22.06
N ALA A 135 0.59 -15.10 23.19
CA ALA A 135 0.80 -13.65 23.23
C ALA A 135 2.04 -13.20 22.46
N ILE A 136 3.16 -13.94 22.59
CA ILE A 136 4.38 -13.67 21.83
C ILE A 136 4.12 -13.86 20.33
N SER A 137 3.46 -14.96 19.96
CA SER A 137 3.12 -15.29 18.58
C SER A 137 2.26 -14.19 17.94
N MET A 138 1.15 -13.84 18.57
CA MET A 138 0.21 -12.83 18.08
C MET A 138 0.81 -11.42 18.12
N GLY A 139 1.54 -11.11 19.18
CA GLY A 139 2.21 -9.82 19.37
C GLY A 139 3.23 -9.54 18.27
N LEU A 140 4.09 -10.52 17.92
CA LEU A 140 5.07 -10.38 16.86
C LEU A 140 4.40 -10.16 15.50
N ALA A 141 3.44 -11.01 15.14
CA ALA A 141 2.73 -10.91 13.86
C ALA A 141 1.97 -9.57 13.76
N GLY A 142 1.24 -9.19 14.81
CA GLY A 142 0.50 -7.93 14.88
C GLY A 142 1.41 -6.70 14.82
N PHE A 143 2.54 -6.72 15.53
CA PHE A 143 3.52 -5.63 15.48
C PHE A 143 4.09 -5.41 14.08
N ILE A 144 4.45 -6.49 13.38
CA ILE A 144 5.00 -6.42 12.03
C ILE A 144 3.94 -5.88 11.04
N LEU A 145 2.68 -6.27 11.17
CA LEU A 145 1.62 -5.71 10.35
C LEU A 145 1.38 -4.24 10.64
N ALA A 146 1.27 -3.85 11.92
CA ALA A 146 0.92 -2.49 12.30
C ALA A 146 2.04 -1.47 12.08
N PHE A 147 3.30 -1.85 12.30
CA PHE A 147 4.43 -0.92 12.37
C PHE A 147 5.57 -1.25 11.40
N GLY A 148 5.56 -2.43 10.75
CA GLY A 148 6.58 -2.82 9.79
C GLY A 148 6.61 -1.94 8.53
N HIS A 149 7.64 -2.12 7.70
CA HIS A 149 7.80 -1.39 6.43
C HIS A 149 6.53 -1.51 5.57
N GLY A 150 6.06 -0.37 5.05
CA GLY A 150 4.82 -0.32 4.25
C GLY A 150 3.54 -0.10 5.06
N ALA A 151 3.52 -0.35 6.39
CA ALA A 151 2.32 -0.17 7.21
C ALA A 151 1.76 1.26 7.17
N ARG A 152 2.61 2.28 7.08
CA ARG A 152 2.19 3.69 6.98
C ARG A 152 1.41 3.98 5.69
N ARG A 153 1.55 3.16 4.66
CA ARG A 153 0.91 3.34 3.35
C ARG A 153 -0.45 2.64 3.24
N SER A 154 -0.84 1.81 4.21
CA SER A 154 -2.09 1.03 4.17
C SER A 154 -2.80 1.08 5.52
N VAL A 155 -4.01 1.63 5.52
CA VAL A 155 -4.88 1.66 6.71
C VAL A 155 -5.33 0.24 7.04
N GLY A 156 -5.72 -0.55 6.04
CA GLY A 156 -6.11 -1.95 6.22
C GLY A 156 -5.01 -2.78 6.87
N ARG A 157 -3.74 -2.63 6.43
CA ARG A 157 -2.61 -3.34 7.04
C ARG A 157 -2.41 -2.95 8.51
N ARG A 158 -2.51 -1.66 8.84
CA ARG A 158 -2.40 -1.19 10.22
C ARG A 158 -3.53 -1.71 11.10
N LEU A 159 -4.77 -1.66 10.60
CA LEU A 159 -5.94 -2.17 11.31
C LEU A 159 -5.84 -3.67 11.55
N ALA A 160 -5.39 -4.45 10.56
CA ALA A 160 -5.15 -5.88 10.71
C ALA A 160 -4.12 -6.16 11.83
N GLY A 161 -3.01 -5.43 11.84
CA GLY A 161 -1.99 -5.54 12.89
C GLY A 161 -2.51 -5.13 14.27
N LEU A 162 -3.27 -4.03 14.36
CA LEU A 162 -3.88 -3.58 15.60
C LEU A 162 -4.94 -4.57 16.12
N ALA A 163 -5.72 -5.19 15.23
CA ALA A 163 -6.66 -6.26 15.62
C ALA A 163 -5.91 -7.45 16.24
N MET A 164 -4.77 -7.86 15.64
CA MET A 164 -3.95 -8.91 16.25
C MET A 164 -3.36 -8.49 17.61
N LEU A 165 -2.88 -7.26 17.75
CA LEU A 165 -2.41 -6.73 19.04
C LEU A 165 -3.53 -6.60 20.07
N GLY A 166 -4.77 -6.41 19.61
CA GLY A 166 -5.97 -6.36 20.45
C GLY A 166 -6.27 -7.65 21.23
N TYR A 167 -5.65 -8.79 20.85
CA TYR A 167 -5.75 -10.03 21.62
C TYR A 167 -4.85 -10.02 22.88
N LEU A 168 -3.80 -9.20 22.93
CA LEU A 168 -2.84 -9.17 24.03
C LEU A 168 -3.48 -8.86 25.40
N PRO A 169 -4.41 -7.90 25.54
CA PRO A 169 -5.11 -7.67 26.78
C PRO A 169 -5.89 -8.91 27.28
N GLY A 170 -6.47 -9.70 26.36
CA GLY A 170 -7.15 -10.96 26.72
C GLY A 170 -6.19 -11.99 27.27
N TYR A 171 -5.02 -12.18 26.66
CA TYR A 171 -3.98 -13.04 27.19
C TYR A 171 -3.43 -12.55 28.53
N ALA A 172 -3.20 -11.24 28.69
CA ALA A 172 -2.76 -10.65 29.94
C ALA A 172 -3.80 -10.87 31.06
N LEU A 173 -5.10 -10.67 30.74
CA LEU A 173 -6.18 -10.93 31.70
C LEU A 173 -6.26 -12.41 32.09
N SER A 174 -6.05 -13.31 31.14
CA SER A 174 -6.01 -14.76 31.39
C SER A 174 -4.86 -15.13 32.34
N ILE A 175 -3.68 -14.57 32.13
CA ILE A 175 -2.50 -14.75 32.99
C ILE A 175 -2.76 -14.17 34.38
N CYS A 176 -3.20 -12.91 34.48
CA CYS A 176 -3.48 -12.25 35.76
C CYS A 176 -4.60 -12.98 36.55
N GLY A 177 -5.63 -13.45 35.86
CA GLY A 177 -6.75 -14.18 36.49
C GLY A 177 -6.31 -15.48 37.17
N MET A 178 -5.21 -16.10 36.71
CA MET A 178 -4.63 -17.29 37.35
C MET A 178 -3.86 -16.96 38.65
N PHE A 179 -3.28 -15.77 38.74
CA PHE A 179 -2.52 -15.35 39.92
C PHE A 179 -3.41 -14.75 41.02
N PHE A 180 -4.44 -13.98 40.64
CA PHE A 180 -5.24 -13.18 41.59
C PHE A 180 -6.57 -13.81 41.94
N GLU A 181 -6.84 -15.06 41.54
CA GLU A 181 -8.10 -15.80 41.85
C GLU A 181 -9.38 -14.96 41.63
N LEU A 182 -9.40 -14.25 40.47
CA LEU A 182 -10.51 -13.35 40.14
C LEU A 182 -11.85 -14.11 40.22
N PRO A 183 -12.86 -13.60 40.97
CA PRO A 183 -14.18 -14.21 41.03
C PRO A 183 -14.77 -14.16 39.59
N GLY A 184 -15.26 -15.31 39.12
CA GLY A 184 -15.92 -15.39 37.81
C GLY A 184 -15.06 -15.95 36.69
N LYS A 185 -14.46 -17.13 36.88
CA LYS A 185 -13.67 -17.83 35.81
C LYS A 185 -14.41 -17.90 34.46
N ASN A 186 -15.74 -18.03 34.48
CA ASN A 186 -16.56 -18.02 33.30
C ASN A 186 -16.61 -16.64 32.61
N LEU A 187 -16.55 -15.54 33.35
CA LEU A 187 -16.58 -14.18 32.80
C LEU A 187 -15.29 -13.87 32.03
N VAL A 188 -14.12 -14.27 32.56
CA VAL A 188 -12.82 -14.08 31.90
C VAL A 188 -12.78 -14.85 30.57
N ALA A 189 -13.26 -16.10 30.56
CA ALA A 189 -13.35 -16.92 29.34
C ALA A 189 -14.32 -16.32 28.31
N LEU A 190 -15.49 -15.83 28.78
CA LEU A 190 -16.49 -15.18 27.93
C LEU A 190 -15.96 -13.89 27.31
N LEU A 191 -15.26 -13.03 28.05
CA LEU A 191 -14.67 -11.79 27.54
C LEU A 191 -13.62 -12.08 26.46
N ALA A 192 -12.79 -13.10 26.66
CA ALA A 192 -11.81 -13.51 25.67
C ALA A 192 -12.49 -13.96 24.36
N LEU A 193 -13.54 -14.79 24.42
CA LEU A 193 -14.26 -15.26 23.25
C LEU A 193 -15.11 -14.17 22.57
N LEU A 194 -15.69 -13.25 23.33
CA LEU A 194 -16.41 -12.10 22.77
C LEU A 194 -15.43 -11.14 22.03
N SER A 195 -14.26 -10.90 22.63
CA SER A 195 -13.23 -10.11 21.96
C SER A 195 -12.73 -10.80 20.69
N ASP A 196 -12.62 -12.14 20.68
CA ASP A 196 -12.29 -12.91 19.49
C ASP A 196 -13.26 -12.65 18.32
N GLN A 197 -14.58 -12.64 18.56
CA GLN A 197 -15.56 -12.35 17.52
C GLN A 197 -15.32 -11.02 16.83
N VAL A 198 -15.09 -9.97 17.63
CA VAL A 198 -14.85 -8.61 17.11
C VAL A 198 -13.50 -8.52 16.40
N LEU A 199 -12.44 -8.99 17.05
CA LEU A 199 -11.07 -8.87 16.53
C LEU A 199 -10.86 -9.73 15.29
N LEU A 200 -11.43 -10.93 15.22
CA LEU A 200 -11.41 -11.79 14.04
C LEU A 200 -12.13 -11.12 12.86
N GLY A 201 -13.28 -10.52 13.10
CA GLY A 201 -14.02 -9.76 12.10
C GLY A 201 -13.21 -8.57 11.59
N VAL A 202 -12.67 -7.75 12.50
CA VAL A 202 -11.83 -6.60 12.14
C VAL A 202 -10.58 -7.03 11.37
N LEU A 203 -9.89 -8.09 11.79
CA LEU A 203 -8.71 -8.63 11.11
C LEU A 203 -9.04 -8.99 9.66
N ASN A 204 -10.07 -9.80 9.45
CA ASN A 204 -10.39 -10.30 8.11
C ASN A 204 -10.92 -9.19 7.18
N LEU A 205 -11.74 -8.26 7.69
CA LEU A 205 -12.18 -7.09 6.92
C LEU A 205 -11.01 -6.16 6.58
N ALA A 206 -10.10 -5.96 7.51
CA ALA A 206 -8.90 -5.16 7.29
C ALA A 206 -7.98 -5.80 6.24
N LEU A 207 -7.82 -7.13 6.24
CA LEU A 207 -7.09 -7.84 5.19
C LEU A 207 -7.74 -7.65 3.82
N LEU A 208 -9.06 -7.73 3.71
CA LEU A 208 -9.80 -7.44 2.46
C LEU A 208 -9.61 -6.00 1.97
N ALA A 209 -9.46 -5.04 2.88
CA ALA A 209 -9.27 -3.64 2.52
C ALA A 209 -7.90 -3.37 1.84
N ILE A 210 -6.85 -4.16 2.14
CA ILE A 210 -5.50 -3.90 1.64
C ILE A 210 -5.41 -3.92 0.10
N PRO A 211 -5.87 -4.97 -0.61
CA PRO A 211 -5.83 -5.00 -2.07
C PRO A 211 -6.73 -3.92 -2.69
N VAL A 212 -7.88 -3.63 -2.08
CA VAL A 212 -8.78 -2.54 -2.54
C VAL A 212 -8.08 -1.19 -2.48
N GLU A 213 -7.38 -0.88 -1.37
CA GLU A 213 -6.59 0.35 -1.25
C GLU A 213 -5.47 0.44 -2.30
N GLN A 214 -4.83 -0.69 -2.64
CA GLN A 214 -3.78 -0.70 -3.67
C GLN A 214 -4.35 -0.39 -5.04
N VAL A 215 -5.47 -1.04 -5.42
CA VAL A 215 -6.16 -0.78 -6.69
C VAL A 215 -6.63 0.68 -6.76
N GLN A 216 -7.23 1.21 -5.70
CA GLN A 216 -7.65 2.61 -5.67
C GLN A 216 -6.48 3.58 -5.84
N ARG A 217 -5.33 3.30 -5.21
CA ARG A 217 -4.12 4.12 -5.38
C ARG A 217 -3.59 4.05 -6.80
N ALA A 218 -3.54 2.86 -7.40
CA ALA A 218 -3.11 2.69 -8.78
C ALA A 218 -4.03 3.43 -9.77
N LEU A 219 -5.35 3.32 -9.57
CA LEU A 219 -6.34 4.05 -10.39
C LEU A 219 -6.20 5.57 -10.23
N ARG A 220 -6.03 6.08 -9.00
CA ARG A 220 -5.77 7.51 -8.77
C ARG A 220 -4.48 7.96 -9.44
N ALA A 221 -3.41 7.18 -9.32
CA ALA A 221 -2.14 7.50 -9.95
C ALA A 221 -2.26 7.53 -11.49
N ALA A 222 -2.99 6.59 -12.08
CA ALA A 222 -3.29 6.56 -13.51
C ALA A 222 -4.17 7.74 -13.94
N ALA A 223 -5.17 8.11 -13.13
CA ALA A 223 -6.05 9.25 -13.40
C ALA A 223 -5.36 10.62 -13.36
N LEU A 224 -4.15 10.72 -12.81
CA LEU A 224 -3.36 11.94 -12.70
C LEU A 224 -2.31 12.09 -13.81
N ARG A 225 -2.19 11.10 -14.69
CA ARG A 225 -1.25 11.10 -15.79
C ARG A 225 -1.96 11.17 -17.13
N ASP A 226 -1.31 11.82 -18.10
CA ASP A 226 -1.75 11.76 -19.49
C ASP A 226 -1.40 10.38 -20.07
N PRO A 227 -2.38 9.65 -20.64
CA PRO A 227 -2.17 8.27 -21.07
C PRO A 227 -1.24 8.14 -22.28
N LEU A 228 -1.09 9.19 -23.09
CA LEU A 228 -0.25 9.18 -24.28
C LEU A 228 1.22 9.45 -23.93
N THR A 229 1.46 10.47 -23.10
CA THR A 229 2.83 10.98 -22.86
C THR A 229 3.42 10.57 -21.50
N GLY A 230 2.59 10.10 -20.56
CA GLY A 230 2.99 9.79 -19.18
C GLY A 230 3.27 11.03 -18.31
N CYS A 231 3.21 12.24 -18.85
CA CYS A 231 3.29 13.48 -18.09
C CYS A 231 2.12 13.62 -17.11
N TRP A 232 2.20 14.54 -16.14
CA TRP A 232 1.03 14.90 -15.38
C TRP A 232 -0.06 15.46 -16.31
N ASN A 233 -1.32 15.06 -16.09
CA ASN A 233 -2.44 15.77 -16.73
C ASN A 233 -2.83 17.00 -15.89
N ARG A 234 -3.86 17.75 -16.29
CA ARG A 234 -4.32 18.95 -15.58
C ARG A 234 -4.61 18.69 -14.10
N ALA A 235 -5.30 17.60 -13.76
CA ALA A 235 -5.59 17.22 -12.38
C ALA A 235 -4.32 16.84 -11.60
N GLY A 236 -3.39 16.17 -12.25
CA GLY A 236 -2.07 15.83 -11.68
C GLY A 236 -1.20 17.06 -11.44
N LEU A 237 -1.24 18.03 -12.36
CA LEU A 237 -0.55 19.31 -12.21
C LEU A 237 -0.99 20.05 -10.93
N GLU A 238 -2.29 20.14 -10.67
CA GLU A 238 -2.84 20.81 -9.48
C GLU A 238 -2.29 20.21 -8.18
N GLN A 239 -2.08 18.88 -8.12
CA GLN A 239 -1.54 18.22 -6.93
C GLN A 239 -0.06 18.53 -6.70
N VAL A 240 0.73 18.68 -7.77
CA VAL A 240 2.17 18.91 -7.63
C VAL A 240 2.52 20.40 -7.58
N ALA A 241 1.67 21.26 -8.13
CA ALA A 241 1.91 22.69 -8.30
C ALA A 241 2.23 23.44 -7.00
N LEU A 242 1.59 23.07 -5.88
CA LEU A 242 1.83 23.71 -4.57
C LEU A 242 3.29 23.63 -4.13
N ARG A 243 4.06 22.65 -4.59
CA ARG A 243 5.48 22.51 -4.27
C ARG A 243 6.34 23.56 -5.00
N PHE A 244 5.83 24.09 -6.10
CA PHE A 244 6.50 25.05 -6.98
C PHE A 244 5.97 26.47 -6.79
N LEU A 245 4.95 26.67 -5.96
CA LEU A 245 4.41 28.01 -5.66
C LEU A 245 5.29 28.70 -4.60
N ARG A 246 6.52 29.02 -5.01
CA ARG A 246 7.52 29.71 -4.19
C ARG A 246 8.18 30.78 -5.03
N PRO A 247 8.35 32.03 -4.52
CA PRO A 247 9.01 33.08 -5.26
C PRO A 247 10.37 32.64 -5.82
N GLY A 248 10.59 32.87 -7.11
CA GLY A 248 11.80 32.45 -7.82
C GLY A 248 11.72 31.08 -8.50
N ALA A 249 10.69 30.28 -8.24
CA ALA A 249 10.37 29.12 -9.07
C ALA A 249 9.87 29.57 -10.45
N ALA A 250 9.89 28.70 -11.44
CA ALA A 250 9.52 29.06 -12.81
C ALA A 250 8.50 28.11 -13.41
N VAL A 251 7.62 28.65 -14.26
CA VAL A 251 6.67 27.94 -15.09
C VAL A 251 7.00 28.19 -16.55
N ILE A 252 7.13 27.15 -17.33
CA ILE A 252 7.36 27.22 -18.78
C ILE A 252 6.14 26.61 -19.48
N ALA A 253 5.41 27.42 -20.24
CA ALA A 253 4.38 26.97 -21.16
C ALA A 253 5.02 26.57 -22.48
N ILE A 254 4.62 25.45 -23.06
CA ILE A 254 5.18 24.87 -24.28
C ILE A 254 4.04 24.45 -25.20
N ASP A 255 4.21 24.70 -26.46
CA ASP A 255 3.23 24.32 -27.49
C ASP A 255 3.98 23.89 -28.76
N VAL A 256 3.48 22.85 -29.45
CA VAL A 256 4.07 22.33 -30.67
C VAL A 256 3.68 23.18 -31.85
N ASP A 257 4.67 23.72 -32.52
CA ASP A 257 4.46 24.61 -33.67
C ASP A 257 3.80 23.86 -34.82
N HIS A 258 2.71 24.45 -35.34
CA HIS A 258 1.97 23.92 -36.49
C HIS A 258 1.50 22.46 -36.31
N PHE A 259 1.16 22.04 -35.08
CA PHE A 259 0.80 20.65 -34.75
C PHE A 259 -0.31 20.09 -35.63
N LYS A 260 -1.33 20.92 -35.98
CA LYS A 260 -2.38 20.53 -36.92
C LYS A 260 -1.81 20.17 -38.29
N ALA A 261 -0.87 20.96 -38.81
CA ALA A 261 -0.26 20.69 -40.09
C ALA A 261 0.58 19.41 -40.10
N ILE A 262 1.22 19.06 -38.97
CA ILE A 262 1.90 17.79 -38.78
C ILE A 262 0.91 16.64 -38.90
N ASN A 263 -0.22 16.73 -38.20
CA ASN A 263 -1.28 15.70 -38.26
C ASN A 263 -1.88 15.56 -39.68
N ASP A 264 -2.16 16.69 -40.32
CA ASP A 264 -2.76 16.70 -41.65
C ASP A 264 -1.82 16.13 -42.73
N ARG A 265 -0.49 16.31 -42.57
CA ARG A 265 0.53 15.85 -43.53
C ARG A 265 0.98 14.39 -43.27
N HIS A 266 1.13 14.00 -42.01
CA HIS A 266 1.79 12.74 -41.63
C HIS A 266 0.85 11.77 -40.88
N GLY A 267 -0.40 12.19 -40.63
CA GLY A 267 -1.40 11.43 -39.87
C GLY A 267 -1.25 11.57 -38.35
N HIS A 268 -2.32 11.24 -37.63
CA HIS A 268 -2.38 11.37 -36.17
C HIS A 268 -1.31 10.56 -35.43
N GLY A 269 -0.91 9.39 -35.97
CA GLY A 269 0.16 8.58 -35.35
C GLY A 269 1.52 9.31 -35.33
N ALA A 270 1.79 10.14 -36.31
CA ALA A 270 3.01 10.97 -36.34
C ALA A 270 2.91 12.11 -35.31
N GLY A 271 1.77 12.76 -35.19
CA GLY A 271 1.52 13.74 -34.14
C GLY A 271 1.66 13.14 -32.75
N ASP A 272 1.14 11.93 -32.53
CA ASP A 272 1.30 11.21 -31.26
C ASP A 272 2.79 10.98 -30.91
N GLN A 273 3.64 10.61 -31.91
CA GLN A 273 5.07 10.44 -31.69
C GLN A 273 5.77 11.76 -31.30
N VAL A 274 5.37 12.88 -31.89
CA VAL A 274 5.85 14.22 -31.52
C VAL A 274 5.50 14.52 -30.06
N LEU A 275 4.24 14.30 -29.65
CA LEU A 275 3.79 14.54 -28.28
C LEU A 275 4.49 13.63 -27.28
N ILE A 276 4.68 12.35 -27.60
CA ILE A 276 5.41 11.38 -26.77
C ILE A 276 6.86 11.83 -26.62
N SER A 277 7.50 12.26 -27.70
CA SER A 277 8.89 12.73 -27.67
C SER A 277 9.04 13.99 -26.82
N LEU A 278 8.15 15.00 -27.03
CA LEU A 278 8.14 16.22 -26.22
C LEU A 278 7.93 15.90 -24.74
N GLY A 279 6.93 15.07 -24.41
CA GLY A 279 6.64 14.70 -23.03
C GLY A 279 7.80 13.98 -22.37
N ARG A 280 8.45 13.05 -23.07
CA ARG A 280 9.61 12.31 -22.57
C ARG A 280 10.80 13.21 -22.28
N GLU A 281 11.19 14.07 -23.24
CA GLU A 281 12.34 14.94 -23.09
C GLU A 281 12.09 16.05 -22.06
N ALA A 282 10.88 16.62 -22.04
CA ALA A 282 10.50 17.62 -21.03
C ALA A 282 10.50 17.02 -19.62
N ALA A 283 9.93 15.82 -19.43
CA ALA A 283 9.90 15.16 -18.13
C ALA A 283 11.31 14.73 -17.68
N ALA A 284 12.14 14.20 -18.58
CA ALA A 284 13.50 13.81 -18.26
C ALA A 284 14.35 15.02 -17.83
N LEU A 285 14.34 16.10 -18.62
CA LEU A 285 15.12 17.30 -18.32
C LEU A 285 14.58 18.01 -17.05
N ALA A 286 13.27 18.09 -16.87
CA ALA A 286 12.67 18.62 -15.64
C ALA A 286 13.12 17.82 -14.42
N GLY A 287 13.13 16.48 -14.52
CA GLY A 287 13.57 15.59 -13.46
C GLY A 287 15.02 15.82 -13.01
N GLU A 288 15.93 16.17 -13.91
CA GLU A 288 17.32 16.55 -13.61
C GLU A 288 17.42 17.76 -12.67
N HIS A 289 16.37 18.61 -12.67
CA HIS A 289 16.27 19.81 -11.84
C HIS A 289 15.21 19.68 -10.73
N ALA A 290 14.78 18.46 -10.37
CA ALA A 290 13.67 18.21 -9.44
C ALA A 290 12.35 18.89 -9.85
N GLY A 291 12.20 19.24 -11.12
CA GLY A 291 11.01 19.83 -11.74
C GLY A 291 10.00 18.76 -12.15
N GLN A 292 8.89 19.21 -12.74
CA GLN A 292 7.81 18.35 -13.22
C GLN A 292 7.31 18.83 -14.58
N ALA A 293 6.88 17.88 -15.43
CA ALA A 293 6.26 18.16 -16.73
C ALA A 293 4.79 17.70 -16.71
N ALA A 294 3.91 18.50 -17.30
CA ALA A 294 2.49 18.21 -17.46
C ALA A 294 2.05 18.46 -18.91
N ARG A 295 1.03 17.73 -19.35
CA ARG A 295 0.28 17.97 -20.59
C ARG A 295 -1.12 18.41 -20.23
N LEU A 296 -1.52 19.60 -20.65
CA LEU A 296 -2.85 20.16 -20.33
C LEU A 296 -3.95 19.64 -21.28
N GLY A 297 -3.59 19.35 -22.51
CA GLY A 297 -4.46 18.84 -23.56
C GLY A 297 -3.91 19.18 -24.94
N GLY A 298 -4.31 18.45 -25.98
CA GLY A 298 -3.80 18.70 -27.33
C GLY A 298 -2.27 18.69 -27.39
N ASP A 299 -1.71 19.79 -27.82
CA ASP A 299 -0.27 20.09 -27.98
C ASP A 299 0.31 20.99 -26.88
N GLU A 300 -0.48 21.30 -25.82
CA GLU A 300 -0.11 22.19 -24.72
C GLU A 300 0.58 21.44 -23.58
N PHE A 301 1.79 21.84 -23.25
CA PHE A 301 2.57 21.31 -22.15
C PHE A 301 3.01 22.42 -21.18
N LEU A 302 3.22 22.03 -19.91
CA LEU A 302 3.82 22.88 -18.88
C LEU A 302 5.03 22.18 -18.25
N VAL A 303 6.03 22.96 -17.91
CA VAL A 303 7.14 22.52 -17.06
C VAL A 303 7.18 23.43 -15.84
N LEU A 304 7.20 22.81 -14.66
CA LEU A 304 7.39 23.48 -13.37
C LEU A 304 8.82 23.25 -12.91
N LEU A 305 9.56 24.32 -12.68
CA LEU A 305 10.94 24.28 -12.19
C LEU A 305 11.01 24.88 -10.78
N PRO A 306 11.69 24.22 -9.84
CA PRO A 306 11.87 24.75 -8.50
C PRO A 306 12.86 25.93 -8.48
N VAL A 307 12.91 26.64 -7.36
CA VAL A 307 13.81 27.82 -7.14
C VAL A 307 15.28 27.45 -7.36
N GLU A 308 15.65 26.22 -7.09
CA GLU A 308 17.00 25.68 -7.26
C GLU A 308 17.46 25.63 -8.73
N CYS A 309 16.52 25.66 -9.68
CA CYS A 309 16.83 25.80 -11.09
C CYS A 309 17.10 27.26 -11.45
N ARG A 310 18.35 27.69 -11.31
CA ARG A 310 18.79 29.08 -11.47
C ARG A 310 18.79 29.60 -12.91
N ASP A 311 18.64 28.71 -13.88
CA ASP A 311 18.73 29.03 -15.32
C ASP A 311 17.56 28.40 -16.11
N PRO A 312 16.31 28.94 -15.93
CA PRO A 312 15.15 28.44 -16.69
C PRO A 312 15.26 28.72 -18.21
N GLU A 313 15.95 29.76 -18.64
CA GLU A 313 16.17 30.06 -20.07
C GLU A 313 17.13 29.04 -20.70
N GLY A 314 18.20 28.69 -19.98
CA GLY A 314 19.08 27.62 -20.41
C GLY A 314 18.37 26.25 -20.43
N PHE A 315 17.40 26.01 -19.55
CA PHE A 315 16.54 24.84 -19.63
C PHE A 315 15.78 24.81 -20.96
N MET A 316 15.14 25.92 -21.37
CA MET A 316 14.41 26.01 -22.65
C MET A 316 15.33 25.74 -23.84
N THR A 317 16.55 26.29 -23.84
CA THR A 317 17.55 26.06 -24.87
C THR A 317 17.97 24.60 -24.94
N ARG A 318 18.23 23.96 -23.79
CA ARG A 318 18.57 22.54 -23.70
C ARG A 318 17.44 21.65 -24.19
N LEU A 319 16.21 21.99 -23.85
CA LEU A 319 15.02 21.23 -24.27
C LEU A 319 14.87 21.27 -25.79
N ARG A 320 14.96 22.46 -26.42
CA ARG A 320 14.95 22.58 -27.90
C ARG A 320 15.97 21.68 -28.54
N ARG A 321 17.24 21.74 -28.08
CA ARG A 321 18.30 20.91 -28.60
C ARG A 321 18.04 19.41 -28.48
N ARG A 322 17.47 18.96 -27.36
CA ARG A 322 17.09 17.54 -27.19
C ARG A 322 16.00 17.13 -28.15
N LEU A 323 15.02 18.00 -28.38
CA LEU A 323 13.93 17.73 -29.32
C LEU A 323 14.43 17.64 -30.78
N GLU A 324 15.33 18.50 -31.19
CA GLU A 324 15.97 18.43 -32.51
C GLU A 324 16.71 17.11 -32.71
N MET A 325 17.31 16.57 -31.67
CA MET A 325 18.05 15.30 -31.70
C MET A 325 17.17 14.06 -31.54
N SER A 326 15.90 14.23 -31.16
CA SER A 326 15.00 13.12 -30.77
C SER A 326 14.59 12.21 -31.93
N GLY A 327 14.68 12.69 -33.18
CA GLY A 327 14.35 11.91 -34.39
C GLY A 327 12.88 11.44 -34.44
N ALA A 328 11.97 12.11 -33.77
CA ALA A 328 10.56 11.71 -33.69
C ALA A 328 9.85 11.74 -35.06
N LEU A 329 10.33 12.58 -35.96
CA LEU A 329 9.89 12.65 -37.37
C LEU A 329 11.11 12.81 -38.30
N THR A 330 10.95 12.43 -39.57
CA THR A 330 11.91 12.74 -40.65
C THR A 330 11.96 14.23 -40.97
N ASP A 331 10.82 14.92 -40.82
CA ASP A 331 10.71 16.36 -40.99
C ASP A 331 11.03 17.09 -39.67
N ARG A 332 11.61 18.29 -39.80
CA ARG A 332 11.87 19.15 -38.62
C ARG A 332 10.60 19.69 -38.07
N TRP A 333 10.43 19.55 -36.78
CA TRP A 333 9.37 20.17 -36.00
C TRP A 333 9.94 20.98 -34.85
N SER A 334 9.22 21.96 -34.37
CA SER A 334 9.70 22.87 -33.34
C SER A 334 8.63 23.11 -32.27
N VAL A 335 9.03 23.73 -31.19
CA VAL A 335 8.18 24.15 -30.09
C VAL A 335 8.37 25.63 -29.78
N SER A 336 7.29 26.32 -29.53
CA SER A 336 7.30 27.64 -28.91
C SER A 336 7.22 27.47 -27.39
N MET A 337 7.94 28.32 -26.66
CA MET A 337 8.00 28.27 -25.22
C MET A 337 7.89 29.67 -24.63
N GLY A 338 7.09 29.79 -23.52
CA GLY A 338 6.93 31.00 -22.76
C GLY A 338 7.28 30.78 -21.29
N LEU A 339 8.05 31.65 -20.70
CA LEU A 339 8.54 31.58 -19.32
C LEU A 339 7.85 32.64 -18.45
N ALA A 340 7.48 32.23 -17.24
CA ALA A 340 7.10 33.13 -16.15
C ALA A 340 7.74 32.67 -14.83
N ALA A 341 8.26 33.63 -14.04
CA ALA A 341 8.68 33.36 -12.68
C ALA A 341 7.48 33.45 -11.72
N VAL A 342 7.55 32.69 -10.64
CA VAL A 342 6.62 32.82 -9.50
C VAL A 342 7.00 34.05 -8.69
N GLU A 343 6.05 34.95 -8.47
CA GLU A 343 6.21 36.21 -7.72
C GLU A 343 5.73 36.04 -6.26
N ALA A 344 6.07 36.97 -5.41
CA ALA A 344 5.76 36.88 -3.96
C ALA A 344 4.26 37.00 -3.64
N ASP A 345 3.48 37.58 -4.52
CA ASP A 345 2.04 37.79 -4.41
C ASP A 345 1.19 36.72 -5.09
N ASP A 346 1.83 35.82 -5.85
CA ASP A 346 1.13 34.67 -6.45
C ASP A 346 0.58 33.74 -5.37
N ARG A 347 -0.72 33.50 -5.42
CA ARG A 347 -1.42 32.61 -4.51
C ARG A 347 -1.83 31.30 -5.16
N ARG A 348 -1.90 31.28 -6.48
CA ARG A 348 -2.29 30.13 -7.29
C ARG A 348 -1.31 29.96 -8.45
N ILE A 349 -1.05 28.73 -8.78
CA ILE A 349 -0.19 28.43 -9.95
C ILE A 349 -0.83 28.91 -11.25
N ASP A 350 -2.16 28.99 -11.30
CA ASP A 350 -2.90 29.49 -12.47
C ASP A 350 -2.49 30.93 -12.84
N ASP A 351 -2.20 31.78 -11.85
CA ASP A 351 -1.76 33.17 -12.08
C ASP A 351 -0.43 33.18 -12.85
N VAL A 352 0.47 32.28 -12.48
CA VAL A 352 1.78 32.13 -13.13
C VAL A 352 1.63 31.51 -14.53
N ILE A 353 0.74 30.51 -14.67
CA ILE A 353 0.46 29.87 -15.97
C ILE A 353 -0.06 30.93 -16.96
N VAL A 354 -0.97 31.79 -16.57
CA VAL A 354 -1.48 32.87 -17.43
C VAL A 354 -0.34 33.81 -17.91
N ARG A 355 0.64 34.08 -17.05
CA ARG A 355 1.82 34.90 -17.45
C ARG A 355 2.74 34.13 -18.41
N ALA A 356 2.94 32.82 -18.18
CA ALA A 356 3.72 31.97 -19.06
C ALA A 356 3.06 31.85 -20.45
N ASP A 357 1.72 31.70 -20.51
CA ASP A 357 0.96 31.66 -21.75
C ASP A 357 1.05 32.95 -22.54
N ARG A 358 0.99 34.12 -21.85
CA ARG A 358 1.20 35.42 -22.50
C ARG A 358 2.61 35.54 -23.09
N SER A 359 3.63 35.02 -22.40
CA SER A 359 5.00 34.95 -22.90
C SER A 359 5.11 34.02 -24.11
N LEU A 360 4.45 32.86 -24.06
CA LEU A 360 4.37 31.90 -25.18
C LEU A 360 3.71 32.53 -26.42
N TYR A 361 2.60 33.23 -26.23
CA TYR A 361 1.92 33.94 -27.33
C TYR A 361 2.84 34.96 -28.04
N ARG A 362 3.62 35.73 -27.26
CA ARG A 362 4.61 36.66 -27.82
C ARG A 362 5.72 35.92 -28.60
N ALA A 363 6.20 34.80 -28.07
CA ALA A 363 7.21 33.99 -28.76
C ALA A 363 6.70 33.46 -30.11
N LYS A 364 5.43 33.00 -30.17
CA LYS A 364 4.79 32.57 -31.43
C LYS A 364 4.68 33.75 -32.43
N ALA A 365 4.25 34.93 -31.96
CA ALA A 365 4.11 36.09 -32.84
C ALA A 365 5.46 36.56 -33.44
N CYS A 366 6.53 36.59 -32.64
CA CYS A 366 7.87 36.94 -33.13
C CYS A 366 8.35 35.94 -34.20
N ARG A 367 8.20 34.67 -33.97
CA ARG A 367 8.57 33.64 -34.94
C ARG A 367 7.82 33.78 -36.27
N ASP A 368 6.51 34.03 -36.24
CA ASP A 368 5.69 34.17 -37.47
C ASP A 368 6.06 35.41 -38.27
N LEU A 369 6.63 36.44 -37.62
CA LEU A 369 7.20 37.62 -38.30
C LEU A 369 8.53 37.29 -38.96
N GLU A 370 9.45 36.57 -38.26
CA GLU A 370 10.73 36.14 -38.83
C GLU A 370 10.57 35.25 -40.09
N VAL A 371 9.56 34.36 -40.07
CA VAL A 371 9.24 33.51 -41.24
C VAL A 371 8.70 34.35 -42.40
N ARG A 372 7.96 35.45 -42.14
CA ARG A 372 7.44 36.34 -43.19
C ARG A 372 8.50 37.26 -43.79
N GLU A 373 9.56 37.59 -43.05
CA GLU A 373 10.67 38.42 -43.54
C GLU A 373 11.71 37.60 -44.37
N LEU A 374 11.64 36.27 -44.27
CA LEU A 374 12.52 35.34 -45.00
C LEU A 374 11.89 34.76 -46.28
N CYS A 375 10.64 35.08 -46.59
CA CYS A 375 9.90 34.73 -47.81
C CYS A 375 9.68 35.95 -48.69
#